data_b692036165237e51c1fbd7ca4368f6ae
#
_entry.id   b692036165237e51c1fbd7ca4368f6ae
#
_cell.length_a   1.000
_cell.length_b   1.000
_cell.length_c   1.000
_cell.angle_alpha   90.00
_cell.angle_beta   90.00
_cell.angle_gamma   90.00
#
_symmetry.space_group_name_H-M   'P 1'
#
loop_
_entity.id
_entity.type
_entity.pdbx_description
1 polymer ?
#
loop_
_entity_poly.entity_id
_entity_poly.type
_entity_poly.pdbx_seq_one_letter_code
_entity_poly.pdbx_strand_id
1 'polypeptide(L)'
;KRNVAVGIDINLVAGFSVSDPKNVSSLVNSCGHMVSSVERMRENKIIGRDGMLIQFEKDPYDFEQTLLETENQVKRFIELMGRKPAYLHGHSLMTENTNKAAQIVAKKYNVPLSFELLKLSGVKIVPCTWTPKPFPIEDQKNTDVTHNFINALKNMDACDVGYFICHCGYVDADLLKETTYTLIRCKDLECATSNEVHDYLVKNNIELTSISKLMSKGNSNEY
;
A
#
# COMPACT_ATOMS: atom_id res chain seq x y z
N LYS A 1 -25.83 0.39 1.09
CA LYS A 1 -24.49 0.15 1.69
C LYS A 1 -23.50 -0.05 0.55
N ARG A 2 -22.47 0.81 0.46
CA ARG A 2 -21.41 0.64 -0.52
C ARG A 2 -20.56 -0.57 -0.12
N ASN A 3 -20.29 -1.48 -1.06
CA ASN A 3 -19.42 -2.63 -0.84
C ASN A 3 -17.97 -2.18 -0.96
N VAL A 4 -17.40 -1.67 0.13
CA VAL A 4 -15.99 -1.29 0.21
C VAL A 4 -15.22 -2.39 0.90
N ALA A 5 -14.18 -2.89 0.25
CA ALA A 5 -13.22 -3.81 0.86
C ALA A 5 -12.24 -2.97 1.71
N VAL A 6 -12.28 -3.17 3.02
CA VAL A 6 -11.35 -2.51 3.96
C VAL A 6 -10.24 -3.47 4.32
N GLY A 7 -9.03 -3.18 3.86
CA GLY A 7 -7.81 -3.91 4.19
C GLY A 7 -7.01 -3.22 5.29
N ILE A 8 -5.87 -3.80 5.61
CA ILE A 8 -4.87 -3.19 6.49
C ILE A 8 -3.58 -2.98 5.70
N ASP A 9 -3.00 -1.81 5.85
CA ASP A 9 -1.66 -1.48 5.41
C ASP A 9 -0.69 -1.77 6.54
N ILE A 10 0.14 -2.80 6.41
CA ILE A 10 1.10 -3.20 7.44
C ILE A 10 2.21 -2.16 7.49
N ASN A 11 2.19 -1.35 8.52
CA ASN A 11 3.10 -0.23 8.69
C ASN A 11 4.28 -0.60 9.59
N LEU A 12 5.48 -0.56 9.04
CA LEU A 12 6.75 -0.84 9.74
C LEU A 12 7.74 0.32 9.65
N VAL A 13 7.26 1.53 9.31
CA VAL A 13 8.14 2.66 8.95
C VAL A 13 7.73 4.02 9.55
N ALA A 14 6.58 4.10 10.21
CA ALA A 14 6.09 5.36 10.78
C ALA A 14 5.24 5.16 12.02
N GLY A 15 5.16 6.16 12.89
CA GLY A 15 4.36 6.12 14.12
C GLY A 15 4.88 5.13 15.16
N PHE A 16 4.02 4.74 16.09
CA PHE A 16 4.36 3.78 17.16
C PHE A 16 4.04 2.34 16.76
N SER A 17 4.80 1.38 17.32
CA SER A 17 4.46 -0.04 17.21
C SER A 17 3.17 -0.36 17.96
N VAL A 18 2.43 -1.34 17.47
CA VAL A 18 1.30 -1.94 18.19
C VAL A 18 1.81 -2.88 19.29
N SER A 19 2.92 -3.55 19.03
CA SER A 19 3.62 -4.39 20.00
C SER A 19 4.33 -3.56 21.05
N ASP A 20 4.59 -4.14 22.24
CA ASP A 20 5.50 -3.54 23.21
C ASP A 20 6.86 -3.26 22.55
N PRO A 21 7.38 -2.02 22.55
CA PRO A 21 8.65 -1.66 21.95
C PRO A 21 9.83 -2.54 22.39
N LYS A 22 9.78 -3.11 23.59
CA LYS A 22 10.82 -4.03 24.09
C LYS A 22 10.87 -5.34 23.31
N ASN A 23 9.72 -5.79 22.77
CA ASN A 23 9.60 -7.03 22.01
C ASN A 23 9.90 -6.83 20.52
N VAL A 24 9.96 -5.58 20.05
CA VAL A 24 10.21 -5.20 18.65
C VAL A 24 11.29 -4.13 18.54
N SER A 25 12.30 -4.21 19.41
CA SER A 25 13.35 -3.21 19.59
C SER A 25 14.16 -2.91 18.32
N SER A 26 14.27 -3.86 17.38
CA SER A 26 14.91 -3.63 16.08
C SER A 26 14.04 -2.84 15.10
N LEU A 27 12.76 -2.74 15.35
CA LEU A 27 11.81 -2.03 14.48
C LEU A 27 11.63 -0.57 14.90
N VAL A 28 11.95 -0.23 16.15
CA VAL A 28 11.68 1.08 16.73
C VAL A 28 12.96 1.77 17.22
N ASN A 29 12.91 3.09 17.30
CA ASN A 29 13.96 3.89 17.93
C ASN A 29 13.80 3.94 19.46
N SER A 30 14.68 4.66 20.16
CA SER A 30 14.66 4.81 21.60
C SER A 30 13.38 5.46 22.17
N CYS A 31 12.60 6.15 21.35
CA CYS A 31 11.31 6.74 21.71
C CYS A 31 10.13 5.83 21.42
N GLY A 32 10.34 4.62 20.89
CA GLY A 32 9.29 3.66 20.51
C GLY A 32 8.64 3.93 19.15
N HIS A 33 9.15 4.88 18.36
CA HIS A 33 8.70 5.11 16.99
C HIS A 33 9.36 4.15 16.01
N MET A 34 8.62 3.70 15.02
CA MET A 34 9.15 2.90 13.91
C MET A 34 10.31 3.65 13.23
N VAL A 35 11.39 2.93 12.92
CA VAL A 35 12.51 3.44 12.13
C VAL A 35 12.05 3.65 10.71
N SER A 36 12.24 4.86 10.17
CA SER A 36 11.74 5.24 8.85
C SER A 36 12.36 4.46 7.70
N SER A 37 11.62 4.31 6.60
CA SER A 37 12.15 3.68 5.38
C SER A 37 13.40 4.39 4.83
N VAL A 38 13.45 5.70 4.94
CA VAL A 38 14.61 6.51 4.50
C VAL A 38 15.84 6.18 5.34
N GLU A 39 15.70 6.10 6.65
CA GLU A 39 16.77 5.75 7.57
C GLU A 39 17.29 4.33 7.31
N ARG A 40 16.37 3.35 7.20
CA ARG A 40 16.75 1.96 6.87
C ARG A 40 17.48 1.85 5.54
N MET A 41 17.02 2.56 4.49
CA MET A 41 17.71 2.58 3.19
C MET A 41 19.07 3.28 3.22
N ARG A 42 19.23 4.29 4.07
CA ARG A 42 20.52 5.00 4.25
C ARG A 42 21.55 4.15 4.98
N GLU A 43 21.10 3.39 5.98
CA GLU A 43 21.98 2.62 6.87
C GLU A 43 22.31 1.21 6.36
N ASN A 44 21.59 0.74 5.34
CA ASN A 44 21.76 -0.61 4.83
C ASN A 44 22.04 -0.60 3.33
N LYS A 45 22.98 -1.45 2.91
CA LYS A 45 23.40 -1.53 1.52
C LYS A 45 22.36 -2.26 0.67
N ILE A 46 21.78 -1.55 -0.28
CA ILE A 46 20.91 -2.11 -1.30
C ILE A 46 21.77 -2.80 -2.36
N ILE A 47 21.45 -4.05 -2.68
CA ILE A 47 22.13 -4.86 -3.71
C ILE A 47 21.30 -5.14 -4.94
N GLY A 48 19.98 -4.90 -4.88
CA GLY A 48 19.10 -5.11 -6.02
C GLY A 48 17.64 -4.83 -5.72
N ARG A 49 16.80 -5.13 -6.72
CA ARG A 49 15.34 -5.06 -6.60
C ARG A 49 14.72 -6.18 -7.46
N ASP A 50 13.70 -6.82 -6.91
CA ASP A 50 12.85 -7.76 -7.63
C ASP A 50 11.40 -7.30 -7.54
N GLY A 51 10.88 -6.73 -8.61
CA GLY A 51 9.56 -6.08 -8.61
C GLY A 51 9.47 -4.99 -7.54
N MET A 52 8.61 -5.21 -6.54
CA MET A 52 8.43 -4.30 -5.42
C MET A 52 9.37 -4.59 -4.22
N LEU A 53 10.03 -5.76 -4.20
CA LEU A 53 10.96 -6.13 -3.14
C LEU A 53 12.30 -5.42 -3.35
N ILE A 54 12.80 -4.78 -2.30
CA ILE A 54 14.16 -4.22 -2.25
C ILE A 54 15.05 -5.25 -1.59
N GLN A 55 16.12 -5.62 -2.30
CA GLN A 55 17.12 -6.56 -1.83
C GLN A 55 18.26 -5.83 -1.15
N PHE A 56 18.54 -6.20 0.08
CA PHE A 56 19.65 -5.68 0.87
C PHE A 56 20.73 -6.75 1.03
N GLU A 57 21.97 -6.32 1.23
CA GLU A 57 23.07 -7.24 1.59
C GLU A 57 22.76 -7.99 2.90
N LYS A 58 22.15 -7.29 3.87
CA LYS A 58 21.51 -7.85 5.06
C LYS A 58 20.16 -7.20 5.22
N ASP A 59 19.09 -8.00 5.33
CA ASP A 59 17.75 -7.47 5.51
C ASP A 59 17.70 -6.59 6.77
N PRO A 60 17.24 -5.31 6.65
CA PRO A 60 17.20 -4.38 7.78
C PRO A 60 16.08 -4.67 8.79
N TYR A 61 15.27 -5.68 8.54
CA TYR A 61 14.18 -6.10 9.43
C TYR A 61 14.51 -7.43 10.07
N ASP A 62 14.51 -7.50 11.42
CA ASP A 62 14.53 -8.75 12.14
C ASP A 62 13.22 -9.51 11.86
N PHE A 63 13.34 -10.75 11.42
CA PHE A 63 12.19 -11.53 10.96
C PHE A 63 11.18 -11.82 12.08
N GLU A 64 11.62 -12.24 13.24
CA GLU A 64 10.74 -12.64 14.35
C GLU A 64 9.99 -11.43 14.91
N GLN A 65 10.68 -10.31 15.06
CA GLN A 65 10.07 -9.06 15.52
C GLN A 65 9.09 -8.49 14.49
N THR A 66 9.44 -8.59 13.20
CA THR A 66 8.57 -8.20 12.09
C THR A 66 7.31 -9.06 12.04
N LEU A 67 7.44 -10.36 12.23
CA LEU A 67 6.32 -11.28 12.28
C LEU A 67 5.38 -10.97 13.46
N LEU A 68 5.95 -10.73 14.65
CA LEU A 68 5.19 -10.35 15.84
C LEU A 68 4.40 -9.06 15.62
N GLU A 69 5.05 -8.02 15.13
CA GLU A 69 4.42 -6.72 14.88
C GLU A 69 3.33 -6.82 13.81
N THR A 70 3.61 -7.50 12.71
CA THR A 70 2.63 -7.72 11.63
C THR A 70 1.38 -8.43 12.16
N GLU A 71 1.55 -9.45 12.97
CA GLU A 71 0.42 -10.16 13.57
C GLU A 71 -0.37 -9.28 14.54
N ASN A 72 0.33 -8.50 15.38
CA ASN A 72 -0.34 -7.63 16.35
C ASN A 72 -1.11 -6.49 15.67
N GLN A 73 -0.62 -5.96 14.54
CA GLN A 73 -1.38 -5.00 13.74
C GLN A 73 -2.68 -5.63 13.20
N VAL A 74 -2.65 -6.87 12.72
CA VAL A 74 -3.86 -7.58 12.26
C VAL A 74 -4.83 -7.83 13.42
N LYS A 75 -4.34 -8.25 14.59
CA LYS A 75 -5.18 -8.41 15.80
C LYS A 75 -5.83 -7.08 16.18
N ARG A 76 -5.06 -6.00 16.18
CA ARG A 76 -5.57 -4.66 16.51
C ARG A 76 -6.63 -4.19 15.52
N PHE A 77 -6.44 -4.47 14.23
CA PHE A 77 -7.47 -4.21 13.22
C PHE A 77 -8.77 -4.96 13.53
N ILE A 78 -8.68 -6.26 13.87
CA ILE A 78 -9.85 -7.09 14.20
C ILE A 78 -10.57 -6.55 15.44
N GLU A 79 -9.84 -6.15 16.47
CA GLU A 79 -10.41 -5.52 17.67
C GLU A 79 -11.18 -4.25 17.33
N LEU A 80 -10.60 -3.37 16.54
CA LEU A 80 -11.21 -2.07 16.19
C LEU A 80 -12.41 -2.22 15.25
N MET A 81 -12.32 -3.14 14.27
CA MET A 81 -13.30 -3.27 13.19
C MET A 81 -14.35 -4.35 13.46
N GLY A 82 -14.18 -5.19 14.48
CA GLY A 82 -15.05 -6.35 14.76
C GLY A 82 -15.05 -7.41 13.65
N ARG A 83 -14.10 -7.36 12.70
CA ARG A 83 -13.99 -8.28 11.57
C ARG A 83 -12.56 -8.35 11.05
N LYS A 84 -12.23 -9.41 10.32
CA LYS A 84 -10.94 -9.52 9.60
C LYS A 84 -10.80 -8.46 8.50
N PRO A 85 -9.58 -8.01 8.19
CA PRO A 85 -9.33 -7.19 7.01
C PRO A 85 -9.68 -7.98 5.74
N ALA A 86 -10.08 -7.28 4.69
CA ALA A 86 -10.37 -7.88 3.39
C ALA A 86 -9.10 -8.30 2.65
N TYR A 87 -7.97 -7.67 2.97
CA TYR A 87 -6.64 -7.96 2.44
C TYR A 87 -5.56 -7.37 3.35
N LEU A 88 -4.34 -7.89 3.25
CA LEU A 88 -3.14 -7.25 3.79
C LEU A 88 -2.37 -6.59 2.66
N HIS A 89 -1.83 -5.40 2.90
CA HIS A 89 -0.96 -4.67 1.99
C HIS A 89 0.36 -4.33 2.69
N GLY A 90 1.49 -4.43 2.00
CA GLY A 90 2.78 -3.98 2.53
C GLY A 90 2.96 -2.49 2.29
N HIS A 91 3.43 -1.76 3.30
CA HIS A 91 3.60 -0.31 3.25
C HIS A 91 5.06 0.09 3.03
N SER A 92 5.30 0.96 2.05
CA SER A 92 6.55 1.69 1.79
C SER A 92 7.76 0.81 1.44
N LEU A 93 8.39 0.15 2.38
CA LEU A 93 9.62 -0.62 2.20
C LEU A 93 9.32 -2.12 2.31
N MET A 94 9.38 -2.81 1.18
CA MET A 94 9.20 -4.25 1.13
C MET A 94 10.56 -4.94 0.97
N THR A 95 10.87 -5.84 1.89
CA THR A 95 12.05 -6.71 1.90
C THR A 95 11.64 -8.18 1.95
N GLU A 96 12.60 -9.08 1.89
CA GLU A 96 12.33 -10.52 2.02
C GLU A 96 11.65 -10.84 3.36
N ASN A 97 12.16 -10.30 4.47
CA ASN A 97 11.62 -10.55 5.81
C ASN A 97 10.22 -9.95 6.00
N THR A 98 9.98 -8.71 5.53
CA THR A 98 8.65 -8.11 5.64
C THR A 98 7.62 -8.85 4.80
N ASN A 99 7.99 -9.28 3.59
CA ASN A 99 7.12 -10.06 2.72
C ASN A 99 6.80 -11.44 3.30
N LYS A 100 7.82 -12.15 3.81
CA LYS A 100 7.65 -13.46 4.46
C LYS A 100 6.76 -13.38 5.69
N ALA A 101 6.95 -12.37 6.54
CA ALA A 101 6.09 -12.13 7.71
C ALA A 101 4.63 -11.90 7.29
N ALA A 102 4.41 -11.04 6.29
CA ALA A 102 3.07 -10.78 5.75
C ALA A 102 2.41 -12.04 5.20
N GLN A 103 3.14 -12.90 4.46
CA GLN A 103 2.64 -14.17 3.93
C GLN A 103 2.20 -15.14 5.04
N ILE A 104 3.00 -15.28 6.09
CA ILE A 104 2.69 -16.15 7.23
C ILE A 104 1.42 -15.67 7.94
N VAL A 105 1.33 -14.37 8.21
CA VAL A 105 0.16 -13.78 8.89
C VAL A 105 -1.08 -13.86 7.99
N ALA A 106 -0.96 -13.56 6.70
CA ALA A 106 -2.02 -13.70 5.71
C ALA A 106 -2.60 -15.11 5.70
N LYS A 107 -1.73 -16.13 5.64
CA LYS A 107 -2.12 -17.54 5.72
C LYS A 107 -2.80 -17.88 7.05
N LYS A 108 -2.22 -17.46 8.19
CA LYS A 108 -2.75 -17.73 9.53
C LYS A 108 -4.17 -17.20 9.71
N TYR A 109 -4.45 -16.00 9.20
CA TYR A 109 -5.75 -15.36 9.32
C TYR A 109 -6.69 -15.66 8.16
N ASN A 110 -6.23 -16.40 7.15
CA ASN A 110 -6.97 -16.65 5.89
C ASN A 110 -7.42 -15.32 5.26
N VAL A 111 -6.47 -14.43 5.02
CA VAL A 111 -6.66 -13.10 4.43
C VAL A 111 -5.69 -12.98 3.25
N PRO A 112 -6.13 -12.56 2.04
CA PRO A 112 -5.23 -12.45 0.89
C PRO A 112 -4.25 -11.29 1.03
N LEU A 113 -3.11 -11.40 0.36
CA LEU A 113 -2.20 -10.29 0.12
C LEU A 113 -2.64 -9.53 -1.14
N SER A 114 -2.68 -8.21 -1.08
CA SER A 114 -3.06 -7.37 -2.24
C SER A 114 -2.16 -7.57 -3.45
N PHE A 115 -0.87 -7.89 -3.24
CA PHE A 115 0.07 -8.18 -4.34
C PHE A 115 -0.22 -9.47 -5.10
N GLU A 116 -0.99 -10.38 -4.53
CA GLU A 116 -1.40 -11.59 -5.24
C GLU A 116 -2.36 -11.29 -6.38
N LEU A 117 -3.07 -10.15 -6.32
CA LEU A 117 -3.86 -9.68 -7.45
C LEU A 117 -3.02 -9.46 -8.71
N LEU A 118 -1.79 -8.95 -8.55
CA LEU A 118 -0.89 -8.68 -9.68
C LEU A 118 -0.36 -9.95 -10.36
N LYS A 119 -0.57 -11.11 -9.71
CA LYS A 119 -0.23 -12.42 -10.29
C LYS A 119 -1.38 -13.01 -11.11
N LEU A 120 -2.59 -12.45 -10.98
CA LEU A 120 -3.74 -12.90 -11.75
C LEU A 120 -3.59 -12.50 -13.22
N SER A 121 -3.95 -13.39 -14.12
CA SER A 121 -3.97 -13.10 -15.55
C SER A 121 -4.89 -11.92 -15.84
N GLY A 122 -4.46 -11.01 -16.72
CA GLY A 122 -5.24 -9.84 -17.12
C GLY A 122 -5.24 -8.67 -16.13
N VAL A 123 -4.58 -8.78 -14.97
CA VAL A 123 -4.42 -7.65 -14.03
C VAL A 123 -3.14 -6.89 -14.37
N LYS A 124 -3.26 -5.57 -14.54
CA LYS A 124 -2.12 -4.66 -14.74
C LYS A 124 -2.19 -3.49 -13.76
N ILE A 125 -1.02 -3.00 -13.35
CA ILE A 125 -0.95 -1.74 -12.59
C ILE A 125 -1.21 -0.59 -13.55
N VAL A 126 -2.16 0.29 -13.19
CA VAL A 126 -2.30 1.57 -13.86
C VAL A 126 -1.06 2.39 -13.53
N PRO A 127 -0.32 2.92 -14.54
CA PRO A 127 0.91 3.66 -14.29
C PRO A 127 0.70 4.78 -13.28
N CYS A 128 1.64 4.92 -12.36
CA CYS A 128 1.55 5.90 -11.29
C CYS A 128 1.47 7.31 -11.84
N THR A 129 0.51 8.07 -11.34
CA THR A 129 0.23 9.43 -11.80
C THR A 129 1.02 10.49 -11.06
N TRP A 130 1.79 10.09 -10.04
CA TRP A 130 2.60 10.95 -9.20
C TRP A 130 4.08 10.56 -9.23
N THR A 131 4.93 11.55 -9.12
CA THR A 131 6.38 11.35 -9.18
C THR A 131 6.90 10.78 -7.86
N PRO A 132 7.68 9.70 -7.88
CA PRO A 132 8.40 9.27 -6.70
C PRO A 132 9.48 10.29 -6.30
N LYS A 133 9.85 10.27 -5.11
CA LYS A 133 10.73 11.07 -4.24
C LYS A 133 12.01 11.68 -4.84
N PRO A 134 12.51 12.74 -4.28
CA PRO A 134 11.83 13.61 -3.35
C PRO A 134 10.68 14.29 -4.04
N PHE A 135 9.62 14.63 -3.30
CA PHE A 135 8.44 15.22 -3.88
C PHE A 135 8.20 16.62 -3.28
N PRO A 136 8.90 17.66 -3.79
CA PRO A 136 8.78 19.02 -3.30
C PRO A 136 7.33 19.51 -3.35
N ILE A 137 6.99 20.42 -2.45
CA ILE A 137 5.61 20.90 -2.33
C ILE A 137 5.12 21.58 -3.61
N GLU A 138 6.01 22.28 -4.32
CA GLU A 138 5.68 22.90 -5.60
C GLU A 138 5.39 21.88 -6.70
N ASP A 139 6.09 20.75 -6.72
CA ASP A 139 5.81 19.67 -7.66
C ASP A 139 4.44 19.03 -7.35
N GLN A 140 4.14 18.81 -6.07
CA GLN A 140 2.83 18.33 -5.65
C GLN A 140 1.72 19.30 -6.05
N LYS A 141 1.94 20.59 -5.86
CA LYS A 141 1.00 21.67 -6.21
C LYS A 141 0.74 21.75 -7.72
N ASN A 142 1.77 21.56 -8.52
CA ASN A 142 1.70 21.66 -9.97
C ASN A 142 1.32 20.35 -10.69
N THR A 143 1.26 19.22 -9.97
CA THR A 143 0.85 17.93 -10.54
C THR A 143 -0.64 17.90 -10.81
N ASP A 144 -1.05 17.61 -12.03
CA ASP A 144 -2.45 17.35 -12.40
C ASP A 144 -2.70 15.83 -12.36
N VAL A 145 -3.14 15.35 -11.20
CA VAL A 145 -3.37 13.91 -10.96
C VAL A 145 -4.52 13.39 -11.83
N THR A 146 -5.59 14.16 -11.99
CA THR A 146 -6.76 13.77 -12.78
C THR A 146 -6.39 13.58 -14.24
N HIS A 147 -5.71 14.56 -14.83
CA HIS A 147 -5.22 14.45 -16.20
C HIS A 147 -4.25 13.28 -16.40
N ASN A 148 -3.30 13.14 -15.47
CA ASN A 148 -2.31 12.04 -15.53
C ASN A 148 -2.98 10.67 -15.43
N PHE A 149 -3.98 10.50 -14.55
CA PHE A 149 -4.73 9.26 -14.41
C PHE A 149 -5.50 8.91 -15.70
N ILE A 150 -6.24 9.85 -16.26
CA ILE A 150 -6.97 9.65 -17.52
C ILE A 150 -6.00 9.29 -18.66
N ASN A 151 -4.86 9.98 -18.75
CA ASN A 151 -3.84 9.67 -19.74
C ASN A 151 -3.20 8.30 -19.53
N ALA A 152 -2.99 7.89 -18.27
CA ALA A 152 -2.49 6.55 -17.98
C ALA A 152 -3.46 5.47 -18.47
N LEU A 153 -4.77 5.66 -18.25
CA LEU A 153 -5.79 4.74 -18.76
C LEU A 153 -5.86 4.71 -20.29
N LYS A 154 -5.68 5.86 -20.96
CA LYS A 154 -5.67 5.94 -22.43
C LYS A 154 -4.49 5.21 -23.08
N ASN A 155 -3.34 5.23 -22.41
CA ASN A 155 -2.08 4.77 -22.97
C ASN A 155 -1.65 3.39 -22.44
N MET A 156 -2.37 2.81 -21.47
CA MET A 156 -2.03 1.46 -21.01
C MET A 156 -2.52 0.41 -22.01
N ASP A 157 -1.75 -0.66 -22.13
CA ASP A 157 -2.15 -1.83 -22.90
C ASP A 157 -3.47 -2.41 -22.37
N ALA A 158 -4.22 -3.05 -23.26
CA ALA A 158 -5.44 -3.76 -22.89
C ALA A 158 -5.21 -4.71 -21.70
N CYS A 159 -6.10 -4.68 -20.75
CA CYS A 159 -6.13 -5.56 -19.59
C CYS A 159 -7.56 -5.76 -19.12
N ASP A 160 -7.80 -6.86 -18.42
CA ASP A 160 -9.13 -7.15 -17.86
C ASP A 160 -9.39 -6.32 -16.60
N VAL A 161 -8.34 -6.04 -15.83
CA VAL A 161 -8.41 -5.28 -14.58
C VAL A 161 -7.24 -4.31 -14.46
N GLY A 162 -7.53 -3.02 -14.32
CA GLY A 162 -6.56 -2.01 -13.91
C GLY A 162 -6.49 -1.87 -12.40
N TYR A 163 -5.31 -2.07 -11.80
CA TYR A 163 -5.06 -1.83 -10.38
C TYR A 163 -4.41 -0.46 -10.20
N PHE A 164 -5.19 0.48 -9.66
CA PHE A 164 -4.73 1.85 -9.40
C PHE A 164 -4.43 2.04 -7.91
N ILE A 165 -3.27 2.62 -7.61
CA ILE A 165 -2.83 2.95 -6.25
C ILE A 165 -2.85 4.47 -6.10
N CYS A 166 -3.56 4.97 -5.09
CA CYS A 166 -3.59 6.37 -4.72
C CYS A 166 -3.58 6.52 -3.19
N HIS A 167 -3.26 7.73 -2.71
CA HIS A 167 -3.09 8.02 -1.29
C HIS A 167 -4.06 9.12 -0.86
N CYS A 168 -5.36 8.92 -1.13
CA CYS A 168 -6.41 9.90 -0.83
C CYS A 168 -6.39 10.33 0.65
N GLY A 169 -6.48 11.63 0.90
CA GLY A 169 -6.55 12.16 2.26
C GLY A 169 -6.59 13.68 2.32
N TYR A 170 -6.86 14.18 3.51
CA TYR A 170 -6.75 15.60 3.85
C TYR A 170 -5.39 15.89 4.48
N VAL A 171 -4.98 17.16 4.45
CA VAL A 171 -3.74 17.62 5.05
C VAL A 171 -4.06 18.41 6.31
N ASP A 172 -3.52 17.96 7.42
CA ASP A 172 -3.57 18.64 8.71
C ASP A 172 -2.17 18.81 9.31
N ALA A 173 -2.12 19.42 10.49
CA ALA A 173 -0.87 19.69 11.18
C ALA A 173 -0.12 18.40 11.61
N ASP A 174 -0.83 17.32 11.83
CA ASP A 174 -0.21 16.05 12.24
C ASP A 174 0.39 15.33 11.03
N LEU A 175 -0.33 15.28 9.91
CA LEU A 175 0.23 14.73 8.67
C LEU A 175 1.51 15.44 8.23
N LEU A 176 1.57 16.77 8.38
CA LEU A 176 2.75 17.56 8.02
C LEU A 176 4.01 17.22 8.84
N LYS A 177 3.86 16.64 10.04
CA LYS A 177 4.97 16.17 10.86
C LYS A 177 5.48 14.81 10.43
N GLU A 178 4.59 13.96 9.89
CA GLU A 178 4.86 12.56 9.61
C GLU A 178 5.37 12.29 8.18
N THR A 179 5.05 13.17 7.22
CA THR A 179 5.40 12.90 5.81
C THR A 179 5.55 14.17 4.99
N THR A 180 6.41 14.10 3.98
CA THR A 180 6.50 15.10 2.90
C THR A 180 5.47 14.87 1.80
N TYR A 181 4.75 13.74 1.83
CA TYR A 181 3.72 13.37 0.87
C TYR A 181 2.37 13.94 1.32
N THR A 182 2.10 15.20 0.99
CA THR A 182 1.05 16.02 1.59
C THR A 182 -0.02 16.47 0.59
N LEU A 183 0.17 17.57 -0.13
CA LEU A 183 -0.83 18.13 -1.05
C LEU A 183 -1.30 17.15 -2.11
N ILE A 184 -0.45 16.25 -2.54
CA ILE A 184 -0.81 15.22 -3.52
C ILE A 184 -1.94 14.33 -3.03
N ARG A 185 -2.09 14.13 -1.69
CA ARG A 185 -3.19 13.35 -1.12
C ARG A 185 -4.56 13.99 -1.38
N CYS A 186 -4.62 15.33 -1.31
CA CYS A 186 -5.84 16.07 -1.66
C CYS A 186 -6.16 15.93 -3.15
N LYS A 187 -5.13 15.95 -4.00
CA LYS A 187 -5.27 15.78 -5.45
C LYS A 187 -5.65 14.34 -5.84
N ASP A 188 -5.11 13.35 -5.15
CA ASP A 188 -5.55 11.96 -5.27
C ASP A 188 -7.03 11.83 -4.90
N LEU A 189 -7.47 12.50 -3.83
CA LEU A 189 -8.87 12.50 -3.42
C LEU A 189 -9.75 13.23 -4.44
N GLU A 190 -9.31 14.39 -4.94
CA GLU A 190 -9.99 15.12 -6.00
C GLU A 190 -10.15 14.25 -7.25
N CYS A 191 -9.09 13.60 -7.71
CA CYS A 191 -9.12 12.67 -8.83
C CYS A 191 -10.13 11.53 -8.60
N ALA A 192 -10.07 10.87 -7.45
CA ALA A 192 -10.94 9.74 -7.13
C ALA A 192 -12.42 10.12 -7.00
N THR A 193 -12.73 11.40 -6.80
CA THR A 193 -14.11 11.92 -6.64
C THR A 193 -14.55 12.83 -7.77
N SER A 194 -13.73 13.05 -8.81
CA SER A 194 -14.03 13.99 -9.88
C SER A 194 -15.08 13.44 -10.84
N ASN A 195 -15.95 14.33 -11.31
CA ASN A 195 -16.92 14.00 -12.36
C ASN A 195 -16.21 13.65 -13.67
N GLU A 196 -15.08 14.29 -13.98
CA GLU A 196 -14.32 14.03 -15.19
C GLU A 196 -13.82 12.56 -15.25
N VAL A 197 -13.29 12.04 -14.14
CA VAL A 197 -12.89 10.62 -14.05
C VAL A 197 -14.12 9.72 -14.17
N HIS A 198 -15.20 10.03 -13.45
CA HIS A 198 -16.43 9.26 -13.52
C HIS A 198 -16.95 9.16 -14.96
N ASP A 199 -17.07 10.29 -15.64
CA ASP A 199 -17.59 10.35 -17.01
C ASP A 199 -16.67 9.61 -18.01
N TYR A 200 -15.35 9.71 -17.80
CA TYR A 200 -14.39 8.95 -18.58
C TYR A 200 -14.57 7.44 -18.41
N LEU A 201 -14.72 6.95 -17.17
CA LEU A 201 -14.94 5.53 -16.88
C LEU A 201 -16.23 5.03 -17.53
N VAL A 202 -17.34 5.76 -17.35
CA VAL A 202 -18.64 5.42 -17.94
C VAL A 202 -18.57 5.38 -19.46
N LYS A 203 -18.01 6.41 -20.09
CA LYS A 203 -17.87 6.50 -21.55
C LYS A 203 -17.08 5.35 -22.17
N ASN A 204 -16.11 4.82 -21.41
CA ASN A 204 -15.23 3.74 -21.89
C ASN A 204 -15.64 2.36 -21.35
N ASN A 205 -16.83 2.21 -20.73
CA ASN A 205 -17.35 0.98 -20.16
C ASN A 205 -16.40 0.35 -19.12
N ILE A 206 -15.73 1.17 -18.31
CA ILE A 206 -14.84 0.73 -17.26
C ILE A 206 -15.61 0.64 -15.95
N GLU A 207 -15.76 -0.56 -15.41
CA GLU A 207 -16.45 -0.78 -14.14
C GLU A 207 -15.47 -0.72 -12.95
N LEU A 208 -15.91 -0.06 -11.86
CA LEU A 208 -15.20 -0.14 -10.59
C LEU A 208 -15.48 -1.46 -9.88
N THR A 209 -14.44 -2.14 -9.47
CA THR A 209 -14.54 -3.40 -8.74
C THR A 209 -13.81 -3.32 -7.40
N SER A 210 -13.84 -4.37 -6.61
CA SER A 210 -13.13 -4.46 -5.35
C SER A 210 -12.18 -5.65 -5.30
N ILE A 211 -11.12 -5.53 -4.50
CA ILE A 211 -10.16 -6.62 -4.25
C ILE A 211 -10.89 -7.90 -3.82
N SER A 212 -11.88 -7.80 -2.92
CA SER A 212 -12.63 -8.97 -2.45
C SER A 212 -13.39 -9.69 -3.57
N LYS A 213 -13.95 -8.95 -4.54
CA LYS A 213 -14.63 -9.55 -5.69
C LYS A 213 -13.67 -10.26 -6.64
N LEU A 214 -12.48 -9.69 -6.82
CA LEU A 214 -11.45 -10.28 -7.71
C LEU A 214 -10.89 -11.56 -7.10
N MET A 215 -10.55 -11.54 -5.82
CA MET A 215 -10.00 -12.72 -5.12
C MET A 215 -11.01 -13.87 -5.04
N SER A 216 -12.31 -13.58 -4.90
CA SER A 216 -13.33 -14.64 -4.91
C SER A 216 -13.51 -15.31 -6.28
N LYS A 217 -13.29 -14.59 -7.38
CA LYS A 217 -13.34 -15.15 -8.74
C LYS A 217 -12.10 -16.01 -9.07
N GLY A 218 -10.93 -15.66 -8.55
CA GLY A 218 -9.69 -16.45 -8.72
C GLY A 218 -9.79 -17.85 -8.11
N ASN A 219 -10.44 -17.97 -6.96
CA ASN A 219 -10.62 -19.26 -6.28
C ASN A 219 -11.68 -20.18 -6.93
N SER A 220 -12.50 -19.69 -7.85
CA SER A 220 -13.51 -20.47 -8.56
C SER A 220 -13.02 -21.15 -9.83
N ASN A 221 -11.79 -20.86 -10.27
CA ASN A 221 -11.21 -21.43 -11.49
C ASN A 221 -10.16 -22.54 -11.23
N GLU A 222 -10.00 -22.96 -9.98
CA GLU A 222 -9.11 -24.07 -9.58
C GLU A 222 -9.89 -25.36 -9.24
N TYR A 223 -10.91 -25.74 -10.06
CA TYR A 223 -11.53 -27.05 -10.00
C TYR A 223 -11.69 -27.63 -11.39
#